data_08970ef36e9d1ff7262ce9bcd3878cff
#
_entry.id   08970ef36e9d1ff7262ce9bcd3878cff
#
_cell.length_a   1.000
_cell.length_b   1.000
_cell.length_c   1.000
_cell.angle_alpha   90.00
_cell.angle_beta   90.00
_cell.angle_gamma   90.00
#
_symmetry.space_group_name_H-M   'P 1'
#
loop_
_entity.id
_entity.type
_entity.pdbx_description
1 polymer ?
#
loop_
_entity_poly.entity_id
_entity_poly.type
_entity_poly.pdbx_seq_one_letter_code
_entity_poly.pdbx_strand_id
1 'polypeptide(L)'
;GGARASAGPSTLANARFEPSKIRMRHRLWLLPAVAAALRLQPLPLRPQPIAAMPRVAANPPVMLAAADVANVLGYVVATGSLLLYTPIALRIVRTGSADGLTLSTWWLKLGSYTCSDLYCYSNGYPVSAYAETLVITLEAACILGLVAAYQDRLDAGFLAGAGTFLAVAGTAAAGGAPAEALALAQAGSTVLNTAALLPQLALNAERGSPGGYSPLTAGLACGGCSIRLFTTVQLTSGDPLLLAGYGLGLALNAALLAQIFYYGAVVQGQPLGALMTADFRSDDAAVKESGAAGRPP
;
A
#
# COMPACT_ATOMS: atom_id res chain seq x y z
N GLY A 1 -46.56 62.33 5.54
CA GLY A 1 -47.03 61.05 5.05
C GLY A 1 -45.87 60.25 4.49
N GLY A 2 -45.22 59.44 5.29
CA GLY A 2 -44.10 58.60 4.86
C GLY A 2 -44.53 57.16 4.99
N ALA A 3 -44.68 56.47 3.87
CA ALA A 3 -44.88 55.02 3.81
C ALA A 3 -43.55 54.31 3.90
N ARG A 4 -43.32 53.56 4.96
CA ARG A 4 -42.23 52.59 5.09
C ARG A 4 -42.65 51.29 4.38
N ALA A 5 -42.00 50.96 3.29
CA ALA A 5 -42.07 49.65 2.67
C ALA A 5 -41.16 48.67 3.44
N SER A 6 -41.75 47.66 4.05
CA SER A 6 -41.06 46.52 4.65
C SER A 6 -40.66 45.54 3.54
N ALA A 7 -39.37 45.45 3.28
CA ALA A 7 -38.84 44.37 2.43
C ALA A 7 -38.74 43.09 3.28
N GLY A 8 -39.50 42.07 2.92
CA GLY A 8 -39.41 40.75 3.51
C GLY A 8 -38.13 40.00 3.06
N PRO A 9 -37.64 39.03 3.87
CA PRO A 9 -36.44 38.27 3.52
C PRO A 9 -36.76 37.29 2.38
N SER A 10 -36.09 37.51 1.26
CA SER A 10 -36.16 36.70 0.06
C SER A 10 -35.53 35.33 0.31
N THR A 11 -36.32 34.34 0.13
CA THR A 11 -36.07 32.98 -0.40
C THR A 11 -34.72 32.75 -1.06
N LEU A 12 -33.74 32.35 -0.27
CA LEU A 12 -32.54 31.63 -0.72
C LEU A 12 -32.43 30.32 0.07
N ALA A 13 -33.36 29.42 -0.16
CA ALA A 13 -33.24 28.08 0.35
C ALA A 13 -33.83 27.12 -0.68
N ASN A 14 -33.03 26.21 -1.13
CA ASN A 14 -33.29 25.01 -1.94
C ASN A 14 -32.67 25.01 -3.34
N ALA A 15 -31.35 25.22 -3.40
CA ALA A 15 -30.58 24.50 -4.40
C ALA A 15 -30.40 23.09 -3.86
N ARG A 16 -31.34 22.19 -4.15
CA ARG A 16 -31.12 20.74 -4.01
C ARG A 16 -29.98 20.37 -4.91
N PHE A 17 -28.88 19.99 -4.28
CA PHE A 17 -27.78 19.31 -4.94
C PHE A 17 -28.32 17.95 -5.44
N GLU A 18 -28.76 17.90 -6.68
CA GLU A 18 -29.00 16.62 -7.34
C GLU A 18 -27.66 15.97 -7.61
N PRO A 19 -27.34 14.81 -7.00
CA PRO A 19 -26.18 14.06 -7.41
C PRO A 19 -26.42 13.62 -8.85
N SER A 20 -25.54 14.05 -9.75
CA SER A 20 -25.55 13.71 -11.17
C SER A 20 -25.43 12.19 -11.35
N LYS A 21 -26.56 11.49 -11.28
CA LYS A 21 -26.71 10.05 -11.55
C LYS A 21 -26.48 9.68 -13.03
N ILE A 22 -25.98 10.59 -13.82
CA ILE A 22 -25.87 10.41 -15.25
C ILE A 22 -24.40 10.56 -15.62
N ARG A 23 -23.68 9.50 -15.65
CA ARG A 23 -22.55 9.18 -16.56
C ARG A 23 -21.78 7.89 -16.24
N MET A 24 -22.28 7.08 -15.32
CA MET A 24 -21.58 5.83 -14.97
C MET A 24 -21.74 4.72 -16.04
N ARG A 25 -22.71 4.83 -16.98
CA ARG A 25 -23.02 3.76 -17.94
C ARG A 25 -22.01 3.62 -19.09
N HIS A 26 -21.17 4.60 -19.37
CA HIS A 26 -20.24 4.56 -20.51
C HIS A 26 -18.77 4.29 -20.13
N ARG A 27 -18.42 4.26 -18.86
CA ARG A 27 -17.01 4.10 -18.42
C ARG A 27 -16.62 2.69 -17.95
N LEU A 28 -17.59 1.80 -17.78
CA LEU A 28 -17.33 0.39 -17.43
C LEU A 28 -16.72 -0.45 -18.57
N TRP A 29 -16.61 0.11 -19.78
CA TRP A 29 -16.01 -0.58 -20.94
C TRP A 29 -14.47 -0.67 -20.90
N LEU A 30 -13.81 0.04 -19.99
CA LEU A 30 -12.34 0.00 -19.85
C LEU A 30 -11.84 -1.19 -19.03
N LEU A 31 -12.68 -1.77 -18.17
CA LEU A 31 -12.32 -2.97 -17.40
C LEU A 31 -12.00 -4.19 -18.27
N PRO A 32 -12.74 -4.50 -19.35
CA PRO A 32 -12.37 -5.59 -20.25
C PRO A 32 -11.11 -5.31 -21.07
N ALA A 33 -10.77 -4.04 -21.35
CA ALA A 33 -9.54 -3.70 -22.04
C ALA A 33 -8.30 -3.95 -21.16
N VAL A 34 -8.38 -3.66 -19.86
CA VAL A 34 -7.33 -4.00 -18.88
C VAL A 34 -7.25 -5.52 -18.70
N ALA A 35 -8.39 -6.21 -18.65
CA ALA A 35 -8.43 -7.67 -18.59
C ALA A 35 -7.96 -8.35 -19.89
N ALA A 36 -8.13 -7.70 -21.04
CA ALA A 36 -7.61 -8.20 -22.32
C ALA A 36 -6.10 -7.97 -22.47
N ALA A 37 -5.58 -6.87 -21.93
CA ALA A 37 -4.13 -6.60 -21.84
C ALA A 37 -3.42 -7.57 -20.88
N LEU A 38 -4.13 -8.09 -19.87
CA LEU A 38 -3.65 -9.11 -18.94
C LEU A 38 -3.72 -10.54 -19.49
N ARG A 39 -4.25 -10.77 -20.71
CA ARG A 39 -4.01 -12.02 -21.43
C ARG A 39 -2.58 -12.06 -21.96
N LEU A 40 -1.65 -12.15 -21.03
CA LEU A 40 -0.28 -12.53 -21.31
C LEU A 40 -0.33 -13.89 -22.02
N GLN A 41 -0.03 -13.87 -23.32
CA GLN A 41 0.37 -15.11 -24.00
C GLN A 41 1.46 -15.75 -23.14
N PRO A 42 1.47 -17.07 -22.97
CA PRO A 42 2.59 -17.72 -22.31
C PRO A 42 3.85 -17.38 -23.12
N LEU A 43 4.64 -16.43 -22.58
CA LEU A 43 5.98 -16.16 -23.09
C LEU A 43 6.73 -17.48 -23.01
N PRO A 44 7.41 -17.93 -24.08
CA PRO A 44 8.22 -19.12 -24.04
C PRO A 44 9.29 -18.86 -22.97
N LEU A 45 9.14 -19.51 -21.82
CA LEU A 45 10.14 -19.54 -20.77
C LEU A 45 11.39 -20.18 -21.40
N ARG A 46 12.32 -19.33 -21.84
CA ARG A 46 13.66 -19.79 -22.17
C ARG A 46 14.23 -20.29 -20.86
N PRO A 47 14.52 -21.58 -20.68
CA PRO A 47 15.17 -22.03 -19.48
C PRO A 47 16.55 -21.36 -19.45
N GLN A 48 16.73 -20.39 -18.57
CA GLN A 48 18.05 -19.93 -18.22
C GLN A 48 18.77 -21.14 -17.64
N PRO A 49 20.03 -21.43 -18.05
CA PRO A 49 20.76 -22.47 -17.41
C PRO A 49 20.85 -22.13 -15.93
N ILE A 50 20.16 -22.91 -15.10
CA ILE A 50 20.26 -22.85 -13.66
C ILE A 50 21.76 -22.99 -13.39
N ALA A 51 22.40 -21.86 -13.03
CA ALA A 51 23.76 -21.92 -12.51
C ALA A 51 23.70 -22.95 -11.39
N ALA A 52 24.50 -24.04 -11.55
CA ALA A 52 24.45 -25.16 -10.65
C ALA A 52 24.64 -24.62 -9.23
N MET A 53 23.59 -24.59 -8.46
CA MET A 53 23.65 -24.26 -7.04
C MET A 53 24.67 -25.20 -6.41
N PRO A 54 25.62 -24.69 -5.60
CA PRO A 54 26.50 -25.57 -4.86
C PRO A 54 25.57 -26.49 -4.04
N ARG A 55 25.70 -27.80 -4.28
CA ARG A 55 25.00 -28.80 -3.48
C ARG A 55 25.52 -28.67 -2.05
N VAL A 56 24.81 -27.92 -1.23
CA VAL A 56 25.01 -27.94 0.21
C VAL A 56 24.65 -29.35 0.67
N ALA A 57 25.61 -30.03 1.28
CA ALA A 57 25.45 -31.38 1.77
C ALA A 57 24.24 -31.47 2.70
N ALA A 58 23.34 -32.36 2.39
CA ALA A 58 22.01 -32.45 2.94
C ALA A 58 22.00 -32.86 4.42
N ASN A 59 21.33 -32.06 5.23
CA ASN A 59 20.44 -32.58 6.28
C ASN A 59 19.00 -32.42 5.76
N PRO A 60 18.44 -33.41 5.06
CA PRO A 60 17.29 -33.18 4.21
C PRO A 60 15.96 -32.93 4.90
N PRO A 61 15.57 -33.51 6.05
CA PRO A 61 14.18 -33.41 6.47
C PRO A 61 13.82 -32.09 7.10
N VAL A 62 14.74 -31.42 7.83
CA VAL A 62 14.42 -30.17 8.54
C VAL A 62 14.45 -28.95 7.60
N MET A 63 15.34 -28.93 6.63
CA MET A 63 15.39 -27.82 5.67
C MET A 63 14.23 -27.84 4.66
N LEU A 64 13.78 -29.02 4.23
CA LEU A 64 12.59 -29.14 3.39
C LEU A 64 11.33 -28.67 4.12
N ALA A 65 11.17 -29.05 5.39
CA ALA A 65 10.06 -28.58 6.20
C ALA A 65 10.07 -27.06 6.42
N ALA A 66 11.26 -26.45 6.59
CA ALA A 66 11.37 -24.98 6.76
C ALA A 66 11.00 -24.22 5.48
N ALA A 67 11.41 -24.73 4.30
CA ALA A 67 11.05 -24.13 3.02
C ALA A 67 9.53 -24.27 2.75
N ASP A 68 8.92 -25.38 3.09
CA ASP A 68 7.47 -25.58 2.95
C ASP A 68 6.69 -24.63 3.85
N VAL A 69 7.12 -24.48 5.11
CA VAL A 69 6.54 -23.48 6.03
C VAL A 69 6.71 -22.07 5.48
N ALA A 70 7.88 -21.72 4.93
CA ALA A 70 8.13 -20.42 4.33
C ALA A 70 7.21 -20.15 3.11
N ASN A 71 6.99 -21.16 2.26
CA ASN A 71 6.04 -21.04 1.14
C ASN A 71 4.62 -20.79 1.62
N VAL A 72 4.14 -21.54 2.61
CA VAL A 72 2.81 -21.34 3.19
C VAL A 72 2.69 -19.94 3.81
N LEU A 73 3.68 -19.52 4.60
CA LEU A 73 3.69 -18.18 5.21
C LEU A 73 3.70 -17.09 4.15
N GLY A 74 4.42 -17.26 3.03
CA GLY A 74 4.41 -16.32 1.92
C GLY A 74 3.01 -16.10 1.36
N TYR A 75 2.25 -17.16 1.13
CA TYR A 75 0.87 -17.07 0.65
C TYR A 75 -0.11 -16.56 1.72
N VAL A 76 0.12 -16.89 3.01
CA VAL A 76 -0.69 -16.34 4.11
C VAL A 76 -0.53 -14.82 4.19
N VAL A 77 0.70 -14.31 4.10
CA VAL A 77 0.95 -12.87 4.10
C VAL A 77 0.38 -12.22 2.84
N ALA A 78 0.50 -12.86 1.67
CA ALA A 78 -0.12 -12.38 0.43
C ALA A 78 -1.65 -12.30 0.53
N THR A 79 -2.29 -13.29 1.15
CA THR A 79 -3.75 -13.26 1.38
C THR A 79 -4.12 -12.14 2.36
N GLY A 80 -3.33 -11.97 3.42
CA GLY A 80 -3.51 -10.89 4.39
C GLY A 80 -3.35 -9.49 3.77
N SER A 81 -2.48 -9.35 2.77
CA SER A 81 -2.25 -8.06 2.10
C SER A 81 -3.46 -7.57 1.29
N LEU A 82 -4.38 -8.46 0.88
CA LEU A 82 -5.66 -8.07 0.28
C LEU A 82 -6.49 -7.12 1.17
N LEU A 83 -6.27 -7.15 2.48
CA LEU A 83 -6.94 -6.24 3.41
C LEU A 83 -6.28 -4.87 3.50
N LEU A 84 -5.11 -4.67 2.87
CA LEU A 84 -4.35 -3.44 3.03
C LEU A 84 -4.99 -2.28 2.26
N TYR A 85 -5.33 -2.49 1.00
CA TYR A 85 -5.86 -1.44 0.13
C TYR A 85 -7.31 -1.65 -0.29
N THR A 86 -7.84 -2.85 -0.15
CA THR A 86 -9.26 -3.15 -0.42
C THR A 86 -10.23 -2.19 0.31
N PRO A 87 -10.02 -1.82 1.61
CA PRO A 87 -10.90 -0.85 2.27
C PRO A 87 -10.89 0.52 1.61
N ILE A 88 -9.73 0.96 1.10
CA ILE A 88 -9.60 2.24 0.39
C ILE A 88 -10.38 2.19 -0.93
N ALA A 89 -10.19 1.14 -1.72
CA ALA A 89 -10.91 0.94 -2.97
C ALA A 89 -12.43 0.91 -2.74
N LEU A 90 -12.86 0.16 -1.72
CA LEU A 90 -14.26 0.04 -1.34
C LEU A 90 -14.85 1.39 -0.88
N ARG A 91 -14.07 2.18 -0.13
CA ARG A 91 -14.47 3.54 0.27
C ARG A 91 -14.71 4.42 -0.96
N ILE A 92 -13.75 4.46 -1.91
CA ILE A 92 -13.89 5.27 -3.14
C ILE A 92 -15.17 4.89 -3.88
N VAL A 93 -15.42 3.59 -4.07
CA VAL A 93 -16.60 3.11 -4.79
C VAL A 93 -17.90 3.43 -4.04
N ARG A 94 -17.93 3.28 -2.71
CA ARG A 94 -19.11 3.55 -1.87
C ARG A 94 -19.43 5.04 -1.75
N THR A 95 -18.40 5.86 -1.59
CA THR A 95 -18.59 7.33 -1.44
C THR A 95 -18.74 8.03 -2.78
N GLY A 96 -18.35 7.39 -3.88
CA GLY A 96 -18.32 8.03 -5.20
C GLY A 96 -17.29 9.16 -5.30
N SER A 97 -16.32 9.22 -4.39
CA SER A 97 -15.29 10.27 -4.32
C SER A 97 -13.91 9.67 -4.00
N ALA A 98 -12.88 10.25 -4.63
CA ALA A 98 -11.48 9.98 -4.34
C ALA A 98 -10.80 11.16 -3.63
N ASP A 99 -11.58 12.00 -2.91
CA ASP A 99 -11.05 13.15 -2.18
C ASP A 99 -10.01 12.72 -1.14
N GLY A 100 -8.94 13.52 -1.02
CA GLY A 100 -7.81 13.23 -0.14
C GLY A 100 -6.79 12.24 -0.69
N LEU A 101 -7.01 11.66 -1.87
CA LEU A 101 -6.05 10.79 -2.54
C LEU A 101 -5.40 11.52 -3.72
N THR A 102 -4.08 11.39 -3.86
CA THR A 102 -3.34 12.01 -4.96
C THR A 102 -2.86 10.97 -5.96
N LEU A 103 -3.00 11.25 -7.26
CA LEU A 103 -2.49 10.39 -8.33
C LEU A 103 -0.99 10.14 -8.21
N SER A 104 -0.21 11.18 -7.85
CA SER A 104 1.24 11.06 -7.70
C SER A 104 1.64 10.02 -6.67
N THR A 105 0.95 9.96 -5.52
CA THR A 105 1.20 8.96 -4.49
C THR A 105 0.96 7.54 -5.02
N TRP A 106 -0.11 7.33 -5.76
CA TRP A 106 -0.44 6.00 -6.28
C TRP A 106 0.46 5.59 -7.44
N TRP A 107 0.91 6.53 -8.28
CA TRP A 107 1.95 6.26 -9.28
C TRP A 107 3.27 5.85 -8.63
N LEU A 108 3.69 6.56 -7.56
CA LEU A 108 4.92 6.24 -6.84
C LEU A 108 4.85 4.87 -6.16
N LYS A 109 3.72 4.55 -5.52
CA LYS A 109 3.49 3.23 -4.90
C LYS A 109 3.52 2.12 -5.94
N LEU A 110 2.76 2.27 -7.04
CA LEU A 110 2.73 1.29 -8.12
C LEU A 110 4.13 1.05 -8.69
N GLY A 111 4.88 2.12 -8.99
CA GLY A 111 6.26 2.02 -9.47
C GLY A 111 7.17 1.30 -8.49
N SER A 112 7.10 1.66 -7.21
CA SER A 112 7.90 1.06 -6.14
C SER A 112 7.65 -0.46 -6.00
N TYR A 113 6.39 -0.87 -5.98
CA TYR A 113 6.03 -2.30 -5.86
C TYR A 113 6.43 -3.08 -7.11
N THR A 114 6.18 -2.51 -8.30
CA THR A 114 6.60 -3.13 -9.57
C THR A 114 8.11 -3.32 -9.66
N CYS A 115 8.91 -2.38 -9.13
CA CYS A 115 10.37 -2.56 -9.06
C CYS A 115 10.74 -3.77 -8.20
N SER A 116 10.08 -3.97 -7.06
CA SER A 116 10.30 -5.13 -6.20
C SER A 116 9.90 -6.44 -6.88
N ASP A 117 8.75 -6.46 -7.55
CA ASP A 117 8.26 -7.63 -8.25
C ASP A 117 9.21 -8.03 -9.40
N LEU A 118 9.64 -7.04 -10.20
CA LEU A 118 10.58 -7.26 -11.31
C LEU A 118 11.95 -7.74 -10.82
N TYR A 119 12.44 -7.19 -9.71
CA TYR A 119 13.67 -7.66 -9.09
C TYR A 119 13.57 -9.11 -8.66
N CYS A 120 12.52 -9.48 -7.93
CA CYS A 120 12.32 -10.86 -7.49
C CYS A 120 12.12 -11.82 -8.67
N TYR A 121 11.33 -11.41 -9.67
CA TYR A 121 11.08 -12.19 -10.87
C TYR A 121 12.36 -12.42 -11.67
N SER A 122 13.18 -11.40 -11.90
CA SER A 122 14.41 -11.48 -12.68
C SER A 122 15.48 -12.36 -12.01
N ASN A 123 15.46 -12.44 -10.67
CA ASN A 123 16.34 -13.34 -9.91
C ASN A 123 15.81 -14.78 -9.83
N GLY A 124 14.64 -15.08 -10.43
CA GLY A 124 14.06 -16.42 -10.44
C GLY A 124 13.55 -16.90 -9.08
N TYR A 125 13.22 -16.00 -8.17
CA TYR A 125 12.69 -16.38 -6.86
C TYR A 125 11.29 -16.99 -6.98
N PRO A 126 10.91 -17.92 -6.09
CA PRO A 126 9.58 -18.51 -6.11
C PRO A 126 8.53 -17.45 -5.84
N VAL A 127 7.37 -17.57 -6.50
CA VAL A 127 6.27 -16.59 -6.38
C VAL A 127 5.87 -16.36 -4.92
N SER A 128 5.89 -17.38 -4.07
CA SER A 128 5.60 -17.28 -2.63
C SER A 128 6.48 -16.28 -1.89
N ALA A 129 7.72 -16.03 -2.40
CA ALA A 129 8.64 -15.07 -1.80
C ALA A 129 8.19 -13.61 -2.00
N TYR A 130 7.41 -13.30 -3.04
CA TYR A 130 6.96 -11.94 -3.37
C TYR A 130 5.46 -11.84 -3.72
N ALA A 131 4.68 -12.89 -3.45
CA ALA A 131 3.24 -12.92 -3.73
C ALA A 131 2.47 -11.77 -3.07
N GLU A 132 2.88 -11.34 -1.87
CA GLU A 132 2.32 -10.17 -1.20
C GLU A 132 2.50 -8.92 -2.06
N THR A 133 3.72 -8.67 -2.55
CA THR A 133 4.01 -7.47 -3.35
C THR A 133 3.23 -7.49 -4.64
N LEU A 134 3.08 -8.65 -5.30
CA LEU A 134 2.21 -8.80 -6.47
C LEU A 134 0.75 -8.41 -6.19
N VAL A 135 0.22 -8.87 -5.05
CA VAL A 135 -1.15 -8.51 -4.64
C VAL A 135 -1.28 -7.00 -4.43
N ILE A 136 -0.34 -6.40 -3.69
CA ILE A 136 -0.34 -4.97 -3.42
C ILE A 136 -0.14 -4.16 -4.70
N THR A 137 0.66 -4.64 -5.66
CA THR A 137 0.85 -4.01 -6.97
C THR A 137 -0.47 -3.96 -7.75
N LEU A 138 -1.23 -5.06 -7.76
CA LEU A 138 -2.54 -5.11 -8.39
C LEU A 138 -3.55 -4.18 -7.71
N GLU A 139 -3.58 -4.17 -6.38
CA GLU A 139 -4.44 -3.26 -5.62
C GLU A 139 -4.07 -1.79 -5.89
N ALA A 140 -2.78 -1.45 -5.91
CA ALA A 140 -2.30 -0.10 -6.21
C ALA A 140 -2.69 0.34 -7.63
N ALA A 141 -2.59 -0.55 -8.62
CA ALA A 141 -3.03 -0.29 -9.98
C ALA A 141 -4.54 -0.06 -10.06
N CYS A 142 -5.34 -0.86 -9.34
CA CYS A 142 -6.78 -0.69 -9.25
C CYS A 142 -7.15 0.67 -8.63
N ILE A 143 -6.51 1.03 -7.51
CA ILE A 143 -6.79 2.31 -6.85
C ILE A 143 -6.33 3.49 -7.71
N LEU A 144 -5.18 3.40 -8.36
CA LEU A 144 -4.72 4.44 -9.29
C LEU A 144 -5.77 4.70 -10.38
N GLY A 145 -6.31 3.63 -10.97
CA GLY A 145 -7.38 3.72 -11.97
C GLY A 145 -8.67 4.32 -11.39
N LEU A 146 -9.07 3.91 -10.18
CA LEU A 146 -10.23 4.48 -9.50
C LEU A 146 -10.04 5.97 -9.19
N VAL A 147 -8.89 6.35 -8.62
CA VAL A 147 -8.58 7.75 -8.32
C VAL A 147 -8.62 8.60 -9.58
N ALA A 148 -8.00 8.13 -10.67
CA ALA A 148 -8.03 8.83 -11.95
C ALA A 148 -9.46 8.98 -12.50
N ALA A 149 -10.28 7.92 -12.37
CA ALA A 149 -11.66 7.94 -12.83
C ALA A 149 -12.56 8.91 -12.04
N TYR A 150 -12.46 8.88 -10.71
CA TYR A 150 -13.31 9.70 -9.84
C TYR A 150 -12.85 11.17 -9.75
N GLN A 151 -11.59 11.46 -10.10
CA GLN A 151 -11.07 12.83 -10.22
C GLN A 151 -11.16 13.40 -11.64
N ASP A 152 -11.82 12.70 -12.58
CA ASP A 152 -11.90 13.10 -14.01
C ASP A 152 -10.53 13.33 -14.68
N ARG A 153 -9.50 12.59 -14.24
CA ARG A 153 -8.12 12.67 -14.71
C ARG A 153 -7.73 11.52 -15.65
N LEU A 154 -8.71 10.78 -16.19
CA LEU A 154 -8.49 9.79 -17.25
C LEU A 154 -8.32 10.50 -18.62
N ASP A 155 -7.35 11.39 -18.69
CA ASP A 155 -6.99 12.14 -19.89
C ASP A 155 -5.95 11.38 -20.75
N ALA A 156 -5.62 11.94 -21.90
CA ALA A 156 -4.61 11.37 -22.79
C ALA A 156 -3.22 11.28 -22.12
N GLY A 157 -2.90 12.22 -21.23
CA GLY A 157 -1.65 12.20 -20.45
C GLY A 157 -1.58 11.01 -19.50
N PHE A 158 -2.67 10.73 -18.77
CA PHE A 158 -2.75 9.56 -17.90
C PHE A 158 -2.61 8.25 -18.70
N LEU A 159 -3.32 8.14 -19.82
CA LEU A 159 -3.27 6.94 -20.69
C LEU A 159 -1.88 6.74 -21.29
N ALA A 160 -1.24 7.81 -21.74
CA ALA A 160 0.13 7.75 -22.23
C ALA A 160 1.12 7.34 -21.13
N GLY A 161 0.97 7.89 -19.92
CA GLY A 161 1.75 7.48 -18.74
C GLY A 161 1.56 6.00 -18.39
N ALA A 162 0.32 5.52 -18.37
CA ALA A 162 0.01 4.11 -18.11
C ALA A 162 0.59 3.20 -19.22
N GLY A 163 0.46 3.57 -20.50
CA GLY A 163 1.05 2.84 -21.62
C GLY A 163 2.58 2.78 -21.53
N THR A 164 3.22 3.91 -21.23
CA THR A 164 4.68 3.96 -21.03
C THR A 164 5.11 3.10 -19.85
N PHE A 165 4.41 3.17 -18.72
CA PHE A 165 4.68 2.34 -17.55
C PHE A 165 4.59 0.84 -17.88
N LEU A 166 3.52 0.42 -18.55
CA LEU A 166 3.34 -0.97 -18.96
C LEU A 166 4.41 -1.42 -19.97
N ALA A 167 4.79 -0.56 -20.91
CA ALA A 167 5.85 -0.86 -21.87
C ALA A 167 7.21 -1.04 -21.17
N VAL A 168 7.57 -0.14 -20.25
CA VAL A 168 8.82 -0.22 -19.48
C VAL A 168 8.81 -1.45 -18.57
N ALA A 169 7.74 -1.70 -17.83
CA ALA A 169 7.63 -2.87 -16.97
C ALA A 169 7.64 -4.17 -17.77
N GLY A 170 6.96 -4.22 -18.92
CA GLY A 170 6.92 -5.37 -19.81
C GLY A 170 8.28 -5.68 -20.44
N THR A 171 9.01 -4.65 -20.88
CA THR A 171 10.38 -4.84 -21.42
C THR A 171 11.35 -5.30 -20.34
N ALA A 172 11.24 -4.77 -19.12
CA ALA A 172 12.04 -5.23 -18.00
C ALA A 172 11.73 -6.69 -17.63
N ALA A 173 10.45 -7.07 -17.60
CA ALA A 173 10.02 -8.45 -17.35
C ALA A 173 10.49 -9.42 -18.46
N ALA A 174 10.60 -8.95 -19.71
CA ALA A 174 11.12 -9.72 -20.83
C ALA A 174 12.67 -9.86 -20.83
N GLY A 175 13.34 -9.36 -19.78
CA GLY A 175 14.81 -9.41 -19.66
C GLY A 175 15.53 -8.26 -20.36
N GLY A 176 14.82 -7.20 -20.74
CA GLY A 176 15.40 -6.00 -21.37
C GLY A 176 16.07 -5.04 -20.38
N ALA A 177 15.95 -5.27 -19.07
CA ALA A 177 16.61 -4.44 -18.06
C ALA A 177 17.89 -5.13 -17.51
N PRO A 178 19.01 -4.38 -17.36
CA PRO A 178 20.19 -4.90 -16.70
C PRO A 178 19.91 -5.25 -15.23
N ALA A 179 20.57 -6.29 -14.70
CA ALA A 179 20.38 -6.73 -13.32
C ALA A 179 20.71 -5.61 -12.31
N GLU A 180 21.75 -4.83 -12.57
CA GLU A 180 22.17 -3.71 -11.74
C GLU A 180 21.08 -2.63 -11.67
N ALA A 181 20.39 -2.36 -12.77
CA ALA A 181 19.30 -1.39 -12.81
C ALA A 181 18.11 -1.86 -11.96
N LEU A 182 17.77 -3.15 -12.02
CA LEU A 182 16.72 -3.74 -11.18
C LEU A 182 17.11 -3.73 -9.70
N ALA A 183 18.37 -4.02 -9.37
CA ALA A 183 18.88 -3.95 -8.01
C ALA A 183 18.85 -2.51 -7.45
N LEU A 184 19.23 -1.50 -8.25
CA LEU A 184 19.13 -0.10 -7.88
C LEU A 184 17.68 0.36 -7.70
N ALA A 185 16.78 -0.09 -8.58
CA ALA A 185 15.35 0.19 -8.47
C ALA A 185 14.76 -0.42 -7.19
N GLN A 186 15.14 -1.65 -6.85
CA GLN A 186 14.76 -2.29 -5.59
C GLN A 186 15.31 -1.55 -4.37
N ALA A 187 16.58 -1.15 -4.39
CA ALA A 187 17.17 -0.36 -3.31
C ALA A 187 16.46 0.99 -3.12
N GLY A 188 16.18 1.68 -4.22
CA GLY A 188 15.42 2.94 -4.20
C GLY A 188 14.02 2.77 -3.66
N SER A 189 13.30 1.72 -4.07
CA SER A 189 11.99 1.34 -3.55
C SER A 189 12.03 1.11 -2.04
N THR A 190 13.01 0.35 -1.57
CA THR A 190 13.23 0.09 -0.13
C THR A 190 13.46 1.38 0.65
N VAL A 191 14.33 2.26 0.16
CA VAL A 191 14.62 3.56 0.80
C VAL A 191 13.36 4.43 0.87
N LEU A 192 12.59 4.53 -0.22
CA LEU A 192 11.36 5.31 -0.24
C LEU A 192 10.32 4.80 0.76
N ASN A 193 10.12 3.49 0.81
CA ASN A 193 9.14 2.88 1.72
C ASN A 193 9.54 3.01 3.20
N THR A 194 10.82 2.84 3.51
CA THR A 194 11.31 2.94 4.90
C THR A 194 11.46 4.38 5.36
N ALA A 195 11.90 5.29 4.48
CA ALA A 195 12.02 6.71 4.81
C ALA A 195 10.67 7.36 5.16
N ALA A 196 9.56 6.81 4.68
CA ALA A 196 8.22 7.28 5.02
C ALA A 196 7.88 7.17 6.53
N LEU A 197 8.56 6.32 7.29
CA LEU A 197 8.38 6.18 8.74
C LEU A 197 9.20 7.19 9.55
N LEU A 198 10.29 7.74 8.99
CA LEU A 198 11.20 8.65 9.71
C LEU A 198 10.52 9.92 10.21
N PRO A 199 9.67 10.62 9.42
CA PRO A 199 8.96 11.80 9.90
C PRO A 199 8.06 11.49 11.10
N GLN A 200 7.41 10.33 11.12
CA GLN A 200 6.55 9.92 12.24
C GLN A 200 7.37 9.67 13.51
N LEU A 201 8.50 8.98 13.39
CA LEU A 201 9.42 8.75 14.51
C LEU A 201 9.96 10.06 15.09
N ALA A 202 10.37 11.01 14.22
CA ALA A 202 10.84 12.31 14.62
C ALA A 202 9.74 13.12 15.33
N LEU A 203 8.54 13.15 14.74
CA LEU A 203 7.38 13.87 15.29
C LEU A 203 6.97 13.35 16.69
N ASN A 204 6.97 12.03 16.88
CA ASN A 204 6.66 11.42 18.16
C ASN A 204 7.72 11.79 19.21
N ALA A 205 9.00 11.80 18.81
CA ALA A 205 10.11 12.20 19.70
C ALA A 205 10.04 13.68 20.09
N GLU A 206 9.76 14.57 19.12
CA GLU A 206 9.63 16.02 19.38
C GLU A 206 8.42 16.33 20.29
N ARG A 207 7.30 15.65 20.10
CA ARG A 207 6.08 15.87 20.88
C ARG A 207 6.08 15.17 22.25
N GLY A 208 6.97 14.20 22.47
CA GLY A 208 6.95 13.35 23.68
C GLY A 208 5.60 12.61 23.85
N SER A 209 4.95 12.27 22.72
CA SER A 209 3.63 11.65 22.71
C SER A 209 3.57 10.48 21.72
N PRO A 210 2.69 9.47 21.94
CA PRO A 210 2.58 8.31 21.06
C PRO A 210 2.13 8.65 19.63
N GLY A 211 1.63 9.87 19.40
CA GLY A 211 1.05 10.27 18.12
C GLY A 211 -0.26 9.57 17.82
N GLY A 212 -0.73 9.70 16.56
CA GLY A 212 -1.94 9.04 16.07
C GLY A 212 -1.68 7.71 15.36
N TYR A 213 -0.47 7.12 15.51
CA TYR A 213 -0.16 5.85 14.85
C TYR A 213 -0.56 4.67 15.73
N SER A 214 -1.28 3.73 15.12
CA SER A 214 -1.85 2.58 15.81
C SER A 214 -0.78 1.60 16.30
N PRO A 215 -0.78 1.22 17.61
CA PRO A 215 0.09 0.16 18.10
C PRO A 215 -0.17 -1.18 17.42
N LEU A 216 -1.43 -1.46 17.07
CA LEU A 216 -1.80 -2.68 16.35
C LEU A 216 -1.17 -2.69 14.95
N THR A 217 -1.25 -1.57 14.22
CA THR A 217 -0.65 -1.45 12.89
C THR A 217 0.87 -1.60 12.96
N ALA A 218 1.54 -0.96 13.92
CA ALA A 218 2.99 -1.12 14.12
C ALA A 218 3.36 -2.56 14.49
N GLY A 219 2.58 -3.21 15.34
CA GLY A 219 2.77 -4.61 15.72
C GLY A 219 2.61 -5.58 14.55
N LEU A 220 1.57 -5.39 13.73
CA LEU A 220 1.34 -6.18 12.52
C LEU A 220 2.46 -5.96 11.49
N ALA A 221 2.96 -4.73 11.35
CA ALA A 221 4.09 -4.44 10.48
C ALA A 221 5.39 -5.13 10.96
N CYS A 222 5.66 -5.14 12.27
CA CYS A 222 6.77 -5.91 12.85
C CYS A 222 6.61 -7.41 12.56
N GLY A 223 5.43 -7.97 12.77
CA GLY A 223 5.12 -9.36 12.47
C GLY A 223 5.35 -9.69 10.99
N GLY A 224 4.82 -8.85 10.09
CA GLY A 224 5.01 -8.98 8.66
C GLY A 224 6.48 -8.94 8.25
N CYS A 225 7.25 -7.97 8.73
CA CYS A 225 8.70 -7.89 8.46
C CYS A 225 9.45 -9.11 9.00
N SER A 226 9.08 -9.63 10.18
CA SER A 226 9.70 -10.84 10.75
C SER A 226 9.44 -12.07 9.88
N ILE A 227 8.20 -12.26 9.43
CA ILE A 227 7.85 -13.33 8.50
C ILE A 227 8.62 -13.17 7.19
N ARG A 228 8.74 -11.96 6.67
CA ARG A 228 9.49 -11.67 5.45
C ARG A 228 10.99 -11.95 5.58
N LEU A 229 11.61 -11.62 6.71
CA LEU A 229 13.00 -11.99 6.98
C LEU A 229 13.16 -13.52 6.93
N PHE A 230 12.27 -14.25 7.61
CA PHE A 230 12.31 -15.71 7.60
C PHE A 230 12.11 -16.28 6.18
N THR A 231 11.09 -15.84 5.45
CA THR A 231 10.81 -16.33 4.09
C THR A 231 11.93 -15.98 3.11
N THR A 232 12.54 -14.79 3.24
CA THR A 232 13.69 -14.39 2.41
C THR A 232 14.89 -15.30 2.64
N VAL A 233 15.23 -15.63 3.89
CA VAL A 233 16.31 -16.57 4.19
C VAL A 233 16.05 -17.94 3.56
N GLN A 234 14.82 -18.45 3.64
CA GLN A 234 14.49 -19.79 3.19
C GLN A 234 14.26 -19.88 1.66
N LEU A 235 13.67 -18.87 1.05
CA LEU A 235 13.19 -18.94 -0.34
C LEU A 235 14.11 -18.22 -1.34
N THR A 236 14.94 -17.28 -0.90
CA THR A 236 15.81 -16.47 -1.78
C THR A 236 17.29 -16.66 -1.44
N SER A 237 17.63 -17.72 -0.70
CA SER A 237 19.01 -17.98 -0.22
C SER A 237 19.60 -16.81 0.59
N GLY A 238 18.73 -16.02 1.22
CA GLY A 238 19.15 -14.89 2.03
C GLY A 238 19.63 -13.69 1.22
N ASP A 239 18.91 -13.31 0.16
CA ASP A 239 19.22 -12.12 -0.64
C ASP A 239 19.49 -10.90 0.24
N PRO A 240 20.69 -10.30 0.19
CA PRO A 240 21.10 -9.26 1.11
C PRO A 240 20.30 -7.95 0.94
N LEU A 241 19.84 -7.67 -0.27
CA LEU A 241 19.07 -6.45 -0.56
C LEU A 241 17.66 -6.54 0.04
N LEU A 242 17.03 -7.71 -0.10
CA LEU A 242 15.72 -7.96 0.51
C LEU A 242 15.82 -8.05 2.03
N LEU A 243 16.85 -8.73 2.56
CA LEU A 243 17.09 -8.81 4.01
C LEU A 243 17.34 -7.42 4.62
N ALA A 244 18.15 -6.58 3.96
CA ALA A 244 18.39 -5.22 4.43
C ALA A 244 17.09 -4.40 4.46
N GLY A 245 16.25 -4.55 3.44
CA GLY A 245 14.97 -3.86 3.35
C GLY A 245 14.00 -4.27 4.46
N TYR A 246 13.76 -5.56 4.63
CA TYR A 246 12.87 -6.06 5.67
C TYR A 246 13.44 -5.86 7.07
N GLY A 247 14.77 -5.98 7.24
CA GLY A 247 15.45 -5.71 8.51
C GLY A 247 15.33 -4.25 8.94
N LEU A 248 15.55 -3.31 8.01
CA LEU A 248 15.35 -1.88 8.26
C LEU A 248 13.88 -1.58 8.56
N GLY A 249 12.95 -2.16 7.79
CA GLY A 249 11.52 -2.03 8.03
C GLY A 249 11.13 -2.54 9.42
N LEU A 250 11.64 -3.70 9.84
CA LEU A 250 11.43 -4.23 11.20
C LEU A 250 11.97 -3.29 12.27
N ALA A 251 13.20 -2.80 12.11
CA ALA A 251 13.83 -1.90 13.08
C ALA A 251 13.05 -0.60 13.27
N LEU A 252 12.60 0.03 12.17
CA LEU A 252 11.84 1.28 12.21
C LEU A 252 10.43 1.08 12.81
N ASN A 253 9.73 0.00 12.44
CA ASN A 253 8.42 -0.30 13.01
C ASN A 253 8.52 -0.70 14.49
N ALA A 254 9.57 -1.42 14.89
CA ALA A 254 9.82 -1.75 16.29
C ALA A 254 10.16 -0.49 17.11
N ALA A 255 10.96 0.43 16.56
CA ALA A 255 11.23 1.72 17.18
C ALA A 255 9.95 2.55 17.36
N LEU A 256 9.09 2.58 16.34
CA LEU A 256 7.80 3.27 16.41
C LEU A 256 6.89 2.64 17.48
N LEU A 257 6.81 1.32 17.52
CA LEU A 257 6.04 0.59 18.53
C LEU A 257 6.58 0.86 19.94
N ALA A 258 7.91 0.85 20.10
CA ALA A 258 8.55 1.19 21.38
C ALA A 258 8.25 2.63 21.83
N GLN A 259 8.26 3.61 20.90
CA GLN A 259 7.87 4.99 21.20
C GLN A 259 6.41 5.08 21.65
N ILE A 260 5.50 4.39 20.99
CA ILE A 260 4.07 4.38 21.35
C ILE A 260 3.89 3.87 22.78
N PHE A 261 4.52 2.76 23.13
CA PHE A 261 4.43 2.22 24.49
C PHE A 261 5.15 3.10 25.51
N TYR A 262 6.34 3.61 25.19
CA TYR A 262 7.09 4.47 26.09
C TYR A 262 6.33 5.76 26.41
N TYR A 263 5.92 6.50 25.38
CA TYR A 263 5.20 7.76 25.60
C TYR A 263 3.80 7.55 26.15
N GLY A 264 3.09 6.52 25.70
CA GLY A 264 1.73 6.25 26.16
C GLY A 264 1.67 5.67 27.57
N ALA A 265 2.40 4.59 27.84
CA ALA A 265 2.34 3.90 29.12
C ALA A 265 3.22 4.54 30.19
N VAL A 266 4.48 4.92 29.84
CA VAL A 266 5.45 5.40 30.84
C VAL A 266 5.30 6.90 31.09
N VAL A 267 5.20 7.71 30.03
CA VAL A 267 5.15 9.17 30.16
C VAL A 267 3.73 9.65 30.50
N GLN A 268 2.71 9.13 29.81
CA GLN A 268 1.31 9.55 30.00
C GLN A 268 0.53 8.68 31.00
N GLY A 269 1.12 7.57 31.48
CA GLY A 269 0.48 6.68 32.45
C GLY A 269 -0.78 5.97 31.95
N GLN A 270 -0.95 5.85 30.64
CA GLN A 270 -2.12 5.20 30.04
C GLN A 270 -2.04 3.67 30.25
N PRO A 271 -3.14 3.00 30.63
CA PRO A 271 -3.14 1.56 30.71
C PRO A 271 -2.97 0.93 29.32
N LEU A 272 -2.19 -0.15 29.20
CA LEU A 272 -1.89 -0.82 27.94
C LEU A 272 -3.14 -1.18 27.14
N GLY A 273 -4.23 -1.58 27.81
CA GLY A 273 -5.50 -1.86 27.15
C GLY A 273 -6.12 -0.64 26.46
N ALA A 274 -5.98 0.56 27.04
CA ALA A 274 -6.48 1.79 26.43
C ALA A 274 -5.65 2.17 25.21
N LEU A 275 -4.31 1.97 25.25
CA LEU A 275 -3.45 2.20 24.08
C LEU A 275 -3.82 1.29 22.91
N MET A 276 -4.12 0.02 23.17
CA MET A 276 -4.49 -0.94 22.12
C MET A 276 -5.89 -0.67 21.51
N THR A 277 -6.77 -0.02 22.27
CA THR A 277 -8.15 0.29 21.82
C THR A 277 -8.32 1.73 21.34
N ALA A 278 -7.28 2.57 21.45
CA ALA A 278 -7.33 3.98 21.04
C ALA A 278 -7.69 4.17 19.56
N ASP A 279 -7.30 3.21 18.72
CA ASP A 279 -7.61 3.23 17.29
C ASP A 279 -9.09 3.23 16.94
N PHE A 280 -9.91 2.57 17.76
CA PHE A 280 -11.35 2.47 17.52
C PHE A 280 -12.13 3.66 18.10
N ARG A 281 -11.48 4.49 18.93
CA ARG A 281 -12.13 5.63 19.60
C ARG A 281 -11.86 6.99 18.95
N SER A 282 -10.73 7.13 18.23
CA SER A 282 -10.34 8.42 17.66
C SER A 282 -11.28 8.88 16.55
N ASP A 283 -11.80 7.94 15.73
CA ASP A 283 -12.71 8.28 14.64
C ASP A 283 -14.09 8.67 15.13
N ASP A 284 -14.61 8.02 16.18
CA ASP A 284 -15.90 8.34 16.79
C ASP A 284 -15.90 9.67 17.56
N ALA A 285 -14.77 10.04 18.17
CA ALA A 285 -14.62 11.30 18.89
C ALA A 285 -14.51 12.48 17.93
N ALA A 286 -13.73 12.36 16.85
CA ALA A 286 -13.57 13.39 15.83
C ALA A 286 -14.90 13.67 15.08
N VAL A 287 -15.69 12.62 14.83
CA VAL A 287 -17.02 12.75 14.22
C VAL A 287 -18.02 13.43 15.19
N LYS A 288 -17.95 13.14 16.48
CA LYS A 288 -18.82 13.77 17.49
C LYS A 288 -18.46 15.24 17.75
N GLU A 289 -17.17 15.60 17.77
CA GLU A 289 -16.74 16.98 17.92
C GLU A 289 -17.10 17.84 16.69
N SER A 290 -16.95 17.29 15.48
CA SER A 290 -17.39 17.95 14.26
C SER A 290 -18.91 18.13 14.20
N GLY A 291 -19.68 17.18 14.72
CA GLY A 291 -21.13 17.25 14.79
C GLY A 291 -21.67 18.20 15.87
N ALA A 292 -20.90 18.42 16.95
CA ALA A 292 -21.27 19.33 18.04
C ALA A 292 -20.96 20.81 17.72
N ALA A 293 -19.92 21.06 16.92
CA ALA A 293 -19.53 22.42 16.50
C ALA A 293 -20.47 23.03 15.44
N GLY A 294 -21.39 22.25 14.89
CA GLY A 294 -22.31 22.67 13.83
C GLY A 294 -23.73 23.04 14.29
N ARG A 295 -24.03 23.16 15.61
CA ARG A 295 -25.33 23.67 16.09
C ARG A 295 -25.15 25.10 16.59
N PRO A 296 -25.69 26.10 15.86
CA PRO A 296 -25.81 27.46 16.39
C PRO A 296 -26.89 27.49 17.49
N PRO A 297 -26.79 28.43 18.45
CA PRO A 297 -27.67 28.56 19.58
C PRO A 297 -29.09 28.98 19.19
#